data_a83a2842628bbf2a278906d171d8a90c
#
_entry.id   a83a2842628bbf2a278906d171d8a90c
#
_cell.length_a   1.000
_cell.length_b   1.000
_cell.length_c   1.000
_cell.angle_alpha   90.00
_cell.angle_beta   90.00
_cell.angle_gamma   90.00
#
_symmetry.space_group_name_H-M   'P 1'
#
loop_
_entity.id
_entity.type
_entity.pdbx_description
1 polymer ?
#
loop_
_entity_poly.entity_id
_entity_poly.type
_entity_poly.pdbx_seq_one_letter_code
_entity_poly.pdbx_strand_id
1 'polypeptide(L)'
;SFSRIYNKIPNLSEVRVILKDLLNLSENKVTIDTIQTIVCKFFKISKNEMLSPRRSRYLVRPRQTAIYLAKMLTSKSLPEIGRAFSNRDHTTVIHSVKTIEKLRKEDNELNINIDSLKNKILYNQDNEI
;
A
#
# COMPACT_ATOMS: atom_id res chain seq x y z
N SER A 1 -9.84 6.75 33.96
CA SER A 1 -9.65 6.66 33.68
C SER A 1 -9.23 6.46 33.02
N PHE A 2 -9.36 6.11 32.66
CA PHE A 2 -9.09 5.95 32.14
C PHE A 2 -9.11 6.32 32.14
N SER A 3 -9.93 6.42 32.60
CA SER A 3 -10.07 6.81 32.91
C SER A 3 -9.86 7.30 33.08
N ARG A 4 -10.05 7.38 33.59
CA ARG A 4 -10.00 7.87 34.01
C ARG A 4 -9.40 7.96 34.00
N ILE A 5 -9.51 7.65 33.96
CA ILE A 5 -9.30 7.63 34.10
C ILE A 5 -9.11 7.75 33.80
N TYR A 6 -9.62 7.68 33.66
CA TYR A 6 -9.91 7.95 33.42
C TYR A 6 -10.08 8.28 33.37
N ASN A 7 -9.24 8.34 34.21
CA ASN A 7 -9.94 8.26 34.10
C ASN A 7 -10.36 8.41 33.30
N LYS A 8 -9.08 8.65 33.01
CA LYS A 8 -10.12 8.82 32.05
C LYS A 8 -10.22 7.70 31.04
N ILE A 9 -11.38 7.21 30.85
CA ILE A 9 -11.62 6.10 29.93
C ILE A 9 -11.81 6.65 28.52
N PRO A 10 -11.09 6.09 27.51
CA PRO A 10 -11.30 6.50 26.13
C PRO A 10 -12.72 6.24 25.66
N ASN A 11 -13.17 7.05 24.73
CA ASN A 11 -14.46 6.89 24.10
C ASN A 11 -14.52 5.53 23.40
N LEU A 12 -15.66 4.84 23.48
CA LEU A 12 -15.83 3.55 22.83
C LEU A 12 -15.58 3.62 21.33
N SER A 13 -15.99 4.72 20.71
CA SER A 13 -15.75 4.90 19.28
C SER A 13 -14.25 4.92 18.97
N GLU A 14 -13.47 5.59 19.79
CA GLU A 14 -12.04 5.65 19.59
C GLU A 14 -11.39 4.29 19.77
N VAL A 15 -11.85 3.53 20.75
CA VAL A 15 -11.34 2.19 20.98
C VAL A 15 -11.64 1.28 19.79
N ARG A 16 -12.84 1.40 19.23
CA ARG A 16 -13.22 0.59 18.07
C ARG A 16 -12.35 0.89 16.87
N VAL A 17 -12.05 2.18 16.64
CA VAL A 17 -11.20 2.57 15.51
C VAL A 17 -9.80 1.99 15.69
N ILE A 18 -9.25 2.10 16.88
CA ILE A 18 -7.92 1.58 17.16
C ILE A 18 -7.88 0.06 16.98
N LEU A 19 -8.88 -0.63 17.51
CA LEU A 19 -8.94 -2.08 17.38
C LEU A 19 -9.08 -2.52 15.94
N LYS A 20 -9.90 -1.81 15.17
CA LYS A 20 -10.08 -2.15 13.76
C LYS A 20 -8.76 -2.01 13.01
N ASP A 21 -8.02 -0.93 13.25
CA ASP A 21 -6.73 -0.73 12.62
C ASP A 21 -5.75 -1.85 12.98
N LEU A 22 -5.70 -2.19 14.25
CA LEU A 22 -4.80 -3.25 14.71
C LEU A 22 -5.17 -4.61 14.11
N LEU A 23 -6.45 -4.91 14.03
CA LEU A 23 -6.90 -6.16 13.44
C LEU A 23 -6.59 -6.22 11.95
N ASN A 24 -6.78 -5.13 11.24
CA ASN A 24 -6.47 -5.09 9.82
C ASN A 24 -5.00 -5.36 9.58
N LEU A 25 -4.13 -4.79 10.42
CA LEU A 25 -2.69 -4.99 10.27
C LEU A 25 -2.27 -6.39 10.67
N SER A 26 -2.78 -6.88 11.80
CA SER A 26 -2.35 -8.17 12.33
C SER A 26 -2.93 -9.35 11.55
N GLU A 27 -4.09 -9.18 10.94
CA GLU A 27 -4.72 -10.25 10.17
C GLU A 27 -4.33 -10.22 8.70
N ASN A 28 -3.44 -9.31 8.32
CA ASN A 28 -2.98 -9.22 6.93
C ASN A 28 -4.12 -9.13 5.95
N LYS A 29 -5.08 -8.26 6.23
CA LYS A 29 -6.20 -8.06 5.32
C LYS A 29 -5.79 -7.34 4.06
N VAL A 30 -4.63 -6.72 4.08
CA VAL A 30 -4.07 -6.09 2.88
C VAL A 30 -3.30 -7.15 2.11
N THR A 31 -3.70 -7.37 0.87
CA THR A 31 -3.02 -8.33 -0.01
C THR A 31 -2.37 -7.57 -1.15
N ILE A 32 -1.38 -8.21 -1.77
CA ILE A 32 -0.74 -7.61 -2.93
C ILE A 32 -1.75 -7.41 -4.06
N ASP A 33 -2.68 -8.36 -4.21
CA ASP A 33 -3.71 -8.23 -5.23
C ASP A 33 -4.56 -6.98 -5.04
N THR A 34 -4.97 -6.71 -3.80
CA THR A 34 -5.73 -5.52 -3.47
C THR A 34 -4.94 -4.26 -3.81
N ILE A 35 -3.66 -4.25 -3.44
CA ILE A 35 -2.78 -3.12 -3.74
C ILE A 35 -2.70 -2.88 -5.24
N GLN A 36 -2.49 -3.94 -6.01
CA GLN A 36 -2.40 -3.84 -7.46
C GLN A 36 -3.69 -3.27 -8.06
N THR A 37 -4.83 -3.76 -7.59
CA THR A 37 -6.12 -3.32 -8.09
C THR A 37 -6.34 -1.83 -7.82
N ILE A 38 -6.07 -1.39 -6.60
CA ILE A 38 -6.29 0.00 -6.22
C ILE A 38 -5.33 0.93 -6.96
N VAL A 39 -4.07 0.53 -7.08
CA VAL A 39 -3.09 1.35 -7.81
C VAL A 39 -3.48 1.45 -9.29
N CYS A 40 -3.91 0.35 -9.89
CA CYS A 40 -4.35 0.37 -11.27
C CYS A 40 -5.53 1.32 -11.48
N LYS A 41 -6.50 1.30 -10.57
CA LYS A 41 -7.63 2.23 -10.66
C LYS A 41 -7.18 3.67 -10.53
N PHE A 42 -6.27 3.92 -9.62
CA PHE A 42 -5.78 5.29 -9.40
C PHE A 42 -5.08 5.85 -10.63
N PHE A 43 -4.25 5.04 -11.28
CA PHE A 43 -3.50 5.46 -12.45
C PHE A 43 -4.23 5.18 -13.76
N LYS A 44 -5.42 4.59 -13.68
CA LYS A 44 -6.27 4.32 -14.85
C LYS A 44 -5.59 3.43 -15.88
N ILE A 45 -4.95 2.37 -15.40
CA ILE A 45 -4.34 1.35 -16.24
C ILE A 45 -4.94 -0.01 -15.88
N SER A 46 -4.77 -0.99 -16.77
CA SER A 46 -5.22 -2.33 -16.48
C SER A 46 -4.17 -3.08 -15.68
N LYS A 47 -4.60 -4.12 -14.99
CA LYS A 47 -3.69 -4.98 -14.25
C LYS A 47 -2.72 -5.68 -15.19
N ASN A 48 -3.20 -6.10 -16.36
CA ASN A 48 -2.35 -6.72 -17.36
C ASN A 48 -1.23 -5.78 -17.81
N GLU A 49 -1.56 -4.51 -18.00
CA GLU A 49 -0.56 -3.52 -18.37
C GLU A 49 0.47 -3.34 -17.27
N MET A 50 0.00 -3.22 -16.02
CA MET A 50 0.93 -3.04 -14.90
C MET A 50 1.90 -4.21 -14.79
N LEU A 51 1.41 -5.43 -15.00
CA LEU A 51 2.22 -6.64 -14.84
C LEU A 51 2.99 -7.01 -16.10
N SER A 52 2.83 -6.25 -17.19
CA SER A 52 3.53 -6.51 -18.43
C SER A 52 5.02 -6.18 -18.30
N PRO A 53 5.86 -6.67 -19.22
CA PRO A 53 7.28 -6.32 -19.20
C PRO A 53 7.57 -4.94 -19.78
N ARG A 54 6.54 -4.21 -20.21
CA ARG A 54 6.74 -2.90 -20.82
C ARG A 54 7.42 -1.94 -19.87
N ARG A 55 8.23 -1.06 -20.44
CA ARG A 55 8.97 -0.04 -19.68
C ARG A 55 8.49 1.37 -19.97
N SER A 56 7.27 1.51 -20.50
CA SER A 56 6.66 2.81 -20.71
C SER A 56 6.49 3.52 -19.38
N ARG A 57 6.77 4.81 -19.37
CA ARG A 57 6.75 5.58 -18.13
C ARG A 57 5.40 5.48 -17.41
N TYR A 58 4.31 5.50 -18.17
CA TYR A 58 2.99 5.45 -17.57
C TYR A 58 2.68 4.09 -16.94
N LEU A 59 3.50 3.08 -17.18
CA LEU A 59 3.37 1.77 -16.54
C LEU A 59 4.42 1.53 -15.47
N VAL A 60 5.61 2.08 -15.67
CA VAL A 60 6.71 1.88 -14.72
C VAL A 60 6.42 2.55 -13.38
N ARG A 61 5.96 3.78 -13.41
CA ARG A 61 5.70 4.50 -12.17
C ARG A 61 4.59 3.86 -11.33
N PRO A 62 3.44 3.50 -11.91
CA PRO A 62 2.41 2.77 -11.15
C PRO A 62 2.94 1.44 -10.61
N ARG A 63 3.71 0.72 -11.40
CA ARG A 63 4.28 -0.56 -10.97
C ARG A 63 5.21 -0.38 -9.78
N GLN A 64 6.10 0.61 -9.85
CA GLN A 64 7.01 0.91 -8.74
C GLN A 64 6.24 1.30 -7.50
N THR A 65 5.19 2.10 -7.66
CA THR A 65 4.35 2.52 -6.54
C THR A 65 3.67 1.31 -5.90
N ALA A 66 3.13 0.41 -6.71
CA ALA A 66 2.47 -0.79 -6.17
C ALA A 66 3.47 -1.69 -5.44
N ILE A 67 4.68 -1.85 -5.99
CA ILE A 67 5.72 -2.64 -5.35
C ILE A 67 6.11 -2.01 -4.01
N TYR A 68 6.28 -0.70 -3.99
CA TYR A 68 6.60 0.03 -2.76
C TYR A 68 5.53 -0.18 -1.70
N LEU A 69 4.26 -0.05 -2.08
CA LEU A 69 3.16 -0.23 -1.14
C LEU A 69 3.06 -1.68 -0.67
N ALA A 70 3.33 -2.64 -1.55
CA ALA A 70 3.35 -4.04 -1.16
C ALA A 70 4.40 -4.28 -0.08
N LYS A 71 5.59 -3.68 -0.24
CA LYS A 71 6.65 -3.81 0.75
C LYS A 71 6.28 -3.16 2.07
N MET A 72 5.63 -2.01 2.02
CA MET A 72 5.32 -1.24 3.22
C MET A 72 4.08 -1.72 3.96
N LEU A 73 3.11 -2.27 3.25
CA LEU A 73 1.82 -2.59 3.83
C LEU A 73 1.57 -4.08 4.05
N THR A 74 2.48 -4.93 3.60
CA THR A 74 2.35 -6.37 3.83
C THR A 74 3.63 -6.89 4.46
N SER A 75 3.56 -8.11 4.97
CA SER A 75 4.74 -8.78 5.53
C SER A 75 5.40 -9.72 4.53
N LYS A 76 5.05 -9.60 3.26
CA LYS A 76 5.61 -10.46 2.23
C LYS A 76 7.09 -10.18 2.02
N SER A 77 7.84 -11.24 1.71
CA SER A 77 9.26 -11.11 1.44
C SER A 77 9.51 -10.48 0.07
N LEU A 78 10.73 -10.02 -0.16
CA LEU A 78 11.08 -9.44 -1.44
C LEU A 78 10.87 -10.43 -2.59
N PRO A 79 11.29 -11.71 -2.48
CA PRO A 79 10.99 -12.67 -3.54
C PRO A 79 9.51 -12.90 -3.78
N GLU A 80 8.71 -12.91 -2.70
CA GLU A 80 7.27 -13.07 -2.84
C GLU A 80 6.65 -11.91 -3.60
N ILE A 81 7.08 -10.70 -3.27
CA ILE A 81 6.60 -9.52 -3.98
C ILE A 81 7.00 -9.60 -5.45
N GLY A 82 8.25 -9.98 -5.72
CA GLY A 82 8.72 -10.13 -7.09
C GLY A 82 7.87 -11.11 -7.89
N ARG A 83 7.52 -12.22 -7.27
CA ARG A 83 6.69 -13.22 -7.95
C ARG A 83 5.30 -12.67 -8.26
N ALA A 84 4.74 -11.88 -7.37
CA ALA A 84 3.42 -11.31 -7.58
C ALA A 84 3.41 -10.26 -8.69
N PHE A 85 4.58 -9.74 -9.05
CA PHE A 85 4.71 -8.75 -10.11
C PHE A 85 5.40 -9.38 -11.33
N SER A 86 4.88 -10.53 -11.75
CA SER A 86 5.32 -11.25 -12.94
C SER A 86 6.73 -11.79 -12.82
N ASN A 87 7.02 -12.39 -11.67
CA ASN A 87 8.32 -13.05 -11.44
C ASN A 87 9.50 -12.11 -11.62
N ARG A 88 9.38 -10.90 -11.11
CA ARG A 88 10.49 -9.97 -11.14
C ARG A 88 11.49 -10.33 -10.06
N ASP A 89 12.76 -10.04 -10.36
CA ASP A 89 13.83 -10.31 -9.42
C ASP A 89 13.69 -9.46 -8.17
N HIS A 90 14.16 -9.99 -7.04
CA HIS A 90 14.12 -9.22 -5.79
C HIS A 90 14.93 -7.93 -5.87
N THR A 91 15.98 -7.90 -6.69
CA THR A 91 16.75 -6.67 -6.89
C THR A 91 15.89 -5.59 -7.54
N THR A 92 14.97 -5.99 -8.44
CA THR A 92 14.04 -5.06 -9.05
C THR A 92 13.09 -4.50 -8.00
N VAL A 93 12.66 -5.35 -7.05
CA VAL A 93 11.80 -4.91 -5.96
C VAL A 93 12.53 -3.89 -5.09
N ILE A 94 13.75 -4.18 -4.71
CA ILE A 94 14.57 -3.27 -3.90
C ILE A 94 14.74 -1.94 -4.62
N HIS A 95 15.07 -2.00 -5.90
CA HIS A 95 15.27 -0.80 -6.71
C HIS A 95 13.99 0.06 -6.75
N SER A 96 12.84 -0.58 -6.94
CA SER A 96 11.58 0.12 -6.98
C SER A 96 11.28 0.82 -5.67
N VAL A 97 11.50 0.13 -4.56
CA VAL A 97 11.27 0.71 -3.23
C VAL A 97 12.16 1.92 -3.02
N LYS A 98 13.44 1.80 -3.33
CA LYS A 98 14.38 2.91 -3.15
C LYS A 98 14.04 4.09 -4.06
N THR A 99 13.64 3.81 -5.29
CA THR A 99 13.28 4.86 -6.23
C THR A 99 12.08 5.66 -5.70
N ILE A 100 11.06 4.98 -5.21
CA ILE A 100 9.88 5.65 -4.69
C ILE A 100 10.22 6.44 -3.42
N GLU A 101 11.04 5.86 -2.53
CA GLU A 101 11.44 6.58 -1.33
C GLU A 101 12.14 7.88 -1.66
N LYS A 102 13.01 7.85 -2.65
CA LYS A 102 13.72 9.04 -3.09
C LYS A 102 12.76 10.06 -3.71
N LEU A 103 11.86 9.59 -4.57
CA LEU A 103 10.93 10.46 -5.25
C LEU A 103 9.93 11.11 -4.30
N ARG A 104 9.57 10.44 -3.24
CA ARG A 104 8.66 11.02 -2.24
C ARG A 104 9.26 12.26 -1.60
N LYS A 105 10.59 12.30 -1.48
CA LYS A 105 11.27 13.45 -0.90
C LYS A 105 11.40 14.61 -1.91
N GLU A 106 11.42 14.28 -3.19
CA GLU A 106 11.66 15.27 -4.23
C GLU A 106 10.39 15.77 -4.91
N ASP A 107 9.34 14.92 -4.92
CA ASP A 107 8.11 15.21 -5.65
C ASP A 107 6.96 15.19 -4.65
N ASN A 108 6.50 16.37 -4.27
CA ASN A 108 5.43 16.49 -3.30
C ASN A 108 4.12 15.91 -3.79
N GLU A 109 3.84 16.04 -5.07
CA GLU A 109 2.61 15.49 -5.64
C GLU A 109 2.61 13.96 -5.54
N LEU A 110 3.73 13.34 -5.87
CA LEU A 110 3.86 11.90 -5.74
C LEU A 110 3.69 11.46 -4.29
N ASN A 111 4.28 12.21 -3.37
CA ASN A 111 4.19 11.91 -1.95
C ASN A 111 2.74 11.93 -1.48
N ILE A 112 1.99 12.93 -1.89
CA ILE A 112 0.57 13.04 -1.55
C ILE A 112 -0.21 11.89 -2.17
N ASN A 113 0.08 11.54 -3.41
CA ASN A 113 -0.61 10.45 -4.09
C ASN A 113 -0.36 9.11 -3.39
N ILE A 114 0.87 8.87 -2.94
CA ILE A 114 1.19 7.62 -2.25
C ILE A 114 0.46 7.55 -0.91
N ASP A 115 0.42 8.65 -0.17
CA ASP A 115 -0.31 8.68 1.10
C ASP A 115 -1.80 8.46 0.87
N SER A 116 -2.36 9.03 -0.19
CA SER A 116 -3.76 8.83 -0.54
C SER A 116 -4.03 7.36 -0.88
N LEU A 117 -3.15 6.74 -1.66
CA LEU A 117 -3.28 5.33 -2.00
C LEU A 117 -3.18 4.45 -0.77
N LYS A 118 -2.23 4.76 0.10
CA LYS A 118 -2.06 4.02 1.34
C LYS A 118 -3.33 4.04 2.18
N ASN A 119 -3.94 5.21 2.30
CA ASN A 119 -5.18 5.34 3.06
C ASN A 119 -6.31 4.56 2.41
N LYS A 120 -6.42 4.60 1.10
CA LYS A 120 -7.45 3.84 0.40
C LYS A 120 -7.29 2.34 0.62
N ILE A 121 -6.05 1.87 0.60
CA ILE A 121 -5.78 0.46 0.79
C ILE A 121 -6.09 0.02 2.23
N LEU A 122 -5.66 0.82 3.20
CA LEU A 122 -5.79 0.44 4.59
C LEU A 122 -7.19 0.63 5.16
N TYR A 123 -7.87 1.70 4.78
CA TYR A 123 -9.09 2.10 5.47
C TYR A 123 -10.36 2.03 4.66
N ASN A 124 -10.25 2.02 3.34
CA ASN A 124 -11.42 2.04 2.47
C ASN A 124 -11.63 0.79 1.67
N GLN A 125 -10.76 -0.21 1.82
CA GLN A 125 -10.88 -1.41 0.99
C GLN A 125 -12.20 -2.14 1.20
N ASP A 126 -12.73 -2.08 2.41
CA ASP A 126 -14.02 -2.71 2.72
C ASP A 126 -15.18 -1.95 2.08
N ASN A 127 -14.99 -0.67 1.83
CA ASN A 127 -16.02 0.18 1.25
C ASN A 127 -16.02 0.18 -0.27
N GLU A 128 -14.99 -0.39 -0.85
CA GLU A 128 -14.87 -0.45 -2.30
C GLU A 128 -15.75 -1.51 -2.92
N ILE A 129 -16.31 -2.34 -2.12
CA ILE A 129 -17.13 -3.47 -2.57
C ILE A 129 -18.52 -3.06 -3.03
#